data_6c094bf0166901274b40c1ece6202385
#
_entry.id   6c094bf0166901274b40c1ece6202385
#
_cell.length_a   1.000
_cell.length_b   1.000
_cell.length_c   1.000
_cell.angle_alpha   90.00
_cell.angle_beta   90.00
_cell.angle_gamma   90.00
#
_symmetry.space_group_name_H-M   'P 1'
#
loop_
_entity.id
_entity.type
_entity.pdbx_description
1 polymer ?
#
loop_
_entity_poly.entity_id
_entity_poly.type
_entity_poly.pdbx_seq_one_letter_code
_entity_poly.pdbx_strand_id
1 'polypeptide(L)'
;SIWAKPIVDILVEIPKGRSLLSYKADIINCGYICMSQSENGMSFNKGYTESGFAKRVFHLHLRYAGDNSELYFRDYLIEHSDVAKEYEDLKLNLWKKYEHNRDAYTNAKTEFVKKYTEKAKVLYGNRY
;
A
#
# COMPACT_ATOMS: atom_id res chain seq x y z
N SER A 1 5.25 -17.92 -4.88
CA SER A 1 5.38 -16.80 -3.95
C SER A 1 5.83 -15.54 -4.67
N ILE A 2 5.38 -14.41 -4.19
CA ILE A 2 5.77 -13.11 -4.72
C ILE A 2 7.03 -12.64 -4.00
N TRP A 3 8.07 -12.30 -4.76
CA TRP A 3 9.26 -11.72 -4.17
C TRP A 3 8.93 -10.35 -3.56
N ALA A 4 9.30 -10.14 -2.32
CA ALA A 4 9.07 -8.90 -1.62
C ALA A 4 10.16 -8.65 -0.58
N LYS A 5 10.43 -7.36 -0.29
CA LYS A 5 11.29 -6.98 0.84
C LYS A 5 10.55 -7.32 2.14
N PRO A 6 11.28 -7.52 3.27
CA PRO A 6 10.65 -7.79 4.57
C PRO A 6 9.98 -6.52 5.13
N ILE A 7 8.94 -6.07 4.46
CA ILE A 7 8.17 -4.88 4.82
C ILE A 7 6.83 -5.32 5.38
N VAL A 8 6.47 -4.77 6.53
CA VAL A 8 5.14 -4.97 7.12
C VAL A 8 4.30 -3.73 6.78
N ASP A 9 3.24 -3.94 6.02
CA ASP A 9 2.29 -2.87 5.72
C ASP A 9 1.15 -2.88 6.74
N ILE A 10 0.88 -1.72 7.33
CA ILE A 10 -0.15 -1.54 8.34
C ILE A 10 -1.13 -0.49 7.84
N LEU A 11 -2.42 -0.83 7.79
CA LEU A 11 -3.48 0.11 7.47
C LEU A 11 -4.23 0.45 8.76
N VAL A 12 -4.23 1.73 9.12
CA VAL A 12 -4.97 2.25 10.27
C VAL A 12 -6.09 3.13 9.75
N GLU A 13 -7.32 2.75 10.05
CA GLU A 13 -8.50 3.52 9.70
C GLU A 13 -9.00 4.31 10.92
N ILE A 14 -9.30 5.59 10.72
CA ILE A 14 -9.87 6.44 11.76
C ILE A 14 -11.28 6.88 11.36
N PRO A 15 -12.14 7.21 12.33
CA PRO A 15 -13.50 7.67 12.02
C PRO A 15 -13.50 8.96 11.20
N LYS A 16 -14.42 9.05 10.26
CA LYS A 16 -14.68 10.31 9.55
C LYS A 16 -15.08 11.37 10.57
N GLY A 17 -14.64 12.58 10.35
CA GLY A 17 -14.89 13.68 11.26
C GLY A 17 -13.79 13.93 12.29
N ARG A 18 -12.82 13.03 12.41
CA ARG A 18 -11.62 13.25 13.21
C ARG A 18 -10.48 13.76 12.32
N SER A 19 -9.60 14.58 12.89
CA SER A 19 -8.44 15.08 12.15
C SER A 19 -7.33 14.06 12.10
N LEU A 20 -6.80 13.79 10.92
CA LEU A 20 -5.60 12.94 10.75
C LEU A 20 -4.41 13.53 11.51
N LEU A 21 -4.30 14.84 11.57
CA LEU A 21 -3.22 15.54 12.29
C LEU A 21 -3.19 15.21 13.77
N SER A 22 -4.34 14.92 14.38
CA SER A 22 -4.41 14.59 15.81
C SER A 22 -3.70 13.29 16.16
N TYR A 23 -3.50 12.40 15.17
CA TYR A 23 -2.80 11.12 15.35
C TYR A 23 -1.33 11.18 14.96
N LYS A 24 -0.92 12.21 14.21
CA LYS A 24 0.43 12.32 13.64
C LYS A 24 1.51 12.30 14.73
N ALA A 25 1.34 13.10 15.76
CA ALA A 25 2.32 13.20 16.85
C ALA A 25 2.51 11.86 17.57
N ASP A 26 1.42 11.14 17.82
CA ASP A 26 1.48 9.83 18.49
C ASP A 26 2.22 8.81 17.64
N ILE A 27 1.99 8.81 16.34
CA ILE A 27 2.66 7.88 15.41
C ILE A 27 4.16 8.20 15.34
N ILE A 28 4.52 9.48 15.26
CA ILE A 28 5.92 9.91 15.26
C ILE A 28 6.61 9.54 16.58
N ASN A 29 5.91 9.66 17.70
CA ASN A 29 6.45 9.27 19.02
C ASN A 29 6.69 7.77 19.12
N CYS A 30 6.05 6.95 18.29
CA CYS A 30 6.32 5.52 18.18
C CYS A 30 7.55 5.18 17.33
N GLY A 31 8.26 6.19 16.84
CA GLY A 31 9.47 6.00 16.04
C GLY A 31 9.26 6.02 14.53
N TYR A 32 8.09 6.42 14.06
CA TYR A 32 7.79 6.53 12.64
C TYR A 32 8.19 7.91 12.10
N ILE A 33 8.50 7.94 10.80
CA ILE A 33 8.79 9.17 10.06
C ILE A 33 7.64 9.39 9.07
N CYS A 34 7.08 10.60 9.06
CA CYS A 34 6.03 10.94 8.09
C CYS A 34 6.63 11.11 6.71
N MET A 35 6.18 10.28 5.76
CA MET A 35 6.67 10.30 4.39
C MET A 35 5.79 11.11 3.46
N SER A 36 4.49 11.13 3.68
CA SER A 36 3.55 11.90 2.89
C SER A 36 2.34 12.29 3.72
N GLN A 37 1.72 13.41 3.36
CA GLN A 37 0.57 13.95 4.05
C GLN A 37 -0.38 14.58 3.04
N SER A 38 -1.66 14.22 3.13
CA SER A 38 -2.72 14.80 2.31
C SER A 38 -3.98 14.96 3.16
N GLU A 39 -5.02 15.54 2.57
CA GLU A 39 -6.32 15.67 3.25
C GLU A 39 -6.96 14.33 3.58
N ASN A 40 -6.64 13.29 2.80
CA ASN A 40 -7.30 11.99 2.89
C ASN A 40 -6.46 10.91 3.56
N GLY A 41 -5.20 11.17 3.84
CA GLY A 41 -4.35 10.18 4.46
C GLY A 41 -2.93 10.64 4.69
N MET A 42 -2.21 9.85 5.45
CA MET A 42 -0.78 10.04 5.72
C MET A 42 -0.07 8.70 5.61
N SER A 43 1.19 8.73 5.21
CA SER A 43 2.04 7.55 5.17
C SER A 43 3.26 7.77 6.04
N PHE A 44 3.62 6.73 6.78
CA PHE A 44 4.75 6.75 7.72
C PHE A 44 5.62 5.52 7.50
N ASN A 45 6.91 5.68 7.71
CA ASN A 45 7.87 4.56 7.64
C ASN A 45 8.64 4.45 8.94
N LYS A 46 9.01 3.21 9.28
CA LYS A 46 9.87 2.90 10.42
C LYS A 46 10.81 1.76 10.05
N GLY A 47 12.06 1.82 10.51
CA GLY A 47 13.04 0.76 10.26
C GLY A 47 14.08 1.13 9.22
N TYR A 48 14.07 2.36 8.70
CA TYR A 48 15.15 2.86 7.84
C TYR A 48 16.18 3.55 8.73
N THR A 49 17.45 3.14 8.61
CA THR A 49 18.56 3.67 9.40
C THR A 49 19.64 4.21 8.47
N GLU A 50 20.57 5.00 9.01
CA GLU A 50 21.70 5.53 8.25
C GLU A 50 22.60 4.43 7.68
N SER A 51 22.68 3.29 8.37
CA SER A 51 23.47 2.14 7.94
C SER A 51 22.68 1.14 7.10
N GLY A 52 21.45 1.47 6.70
CA GLY A 52 20.59 0.63 5.88
C GLY A 52 19.25 0.32 6.54
N PHE A 53 18.69 -0.84 6.20
CA PHE A 53 17.40 -1.27 6.74
C PHE A 53 17.57 -2.00 8.07
N ALA A 54 16.67 -1.75 9.02
CA ALA A 54 16.54 -2.58 10.20
C ALA A 54 16.05 -3.98 9.79
N LYS A 55 16.05 -4.92 10.74
CA LYS A 55 15.61 -6.30 10.49
C LYS A 55 14.19 -6.34 9.90
N ARG A 56 13.32 -5.43 10.33
CA ARG A 56 11.98 -5.26 9.78
C ARG A 56 11.72 -3.80 9.47
N VAL A 57 11.03 -3.56 8.35
CA VAL A 57 10.61 -2.23 7.93
C VAL A 57 9.07 -2.19 8.00
N PHE A 58 8.55 -1.11 8.55
CA PHE A 58 7.11 -0.92 8.69
C PHE A 58 6.66 0.28 7.86
N HIS A 59 5.61 0.08 7.07
CA HIS A 59 4.91 1.15 6.37
C HIS A 59 3.51 1.24 6.98
N LEU A 60 3.20 2.38 7.58
CA LEU A 60 1.89 2.63 8.18
C LEU A 60 1.13 3.63 7.32
N HIS A 61 -0.07 3.24 6.92
CA HIS A 61 -0.98 4.07 6.14
C HIS A 61 -2.15 4.47 7.02
N LEU A 62 -2.24 5.77 7.32
CA LEU A 62 -3.33 6.32 8.12
C LEU A 62 -4.40 6.86 7.16
N ARG A 63 -5.60 6.32 7.24
CA ARG A 63 -6.70 6.60 6.32
C ARG A 63 -8.01 6.81 7.08
N TYR A 64 -8.97 7.42 6.43
CA TYR A 64 -10.34 7.47 6.96
C TYR A 64 -11.04 6.13 6.74
N ALA A 65 -11.98 5.80 7.63
CA ALA A 65 -12.78 4.59 7.51
C ALA A 65 -13.47 4.51 6.13
N GLY A 66 -13.39 3.34 5.51
CA GLY A 66 -13.94 3.11 4.17
C GLY A 66 -12.91 3.26 3.05
N ASP A 67 -11.76 3.85 3.30
CA ASP A 67 -10.66 3.93 2.34
C ASP A 67 -9.75 2.71 2.50
N ASN A 68 -10.22 1.57 2.00
CA ASN A 68 -9.63 0.25 2.23
C ASN A 68 -9.52 -0.60 0.95
N SER A 69 -9.51 0.03 -0.21
CA SER A 69 -9.41 -0.68 -1.50
C SER A 69 -8.19 -1.59 -1.59
N GLU A 70 -7.10 -1.23 -0.94
CA GLU A 70 -5.87 -2.02 -0.90
C GLU A 70 -6.09 -3.40 -0.27
N LEU A 71 -6.97 -3.50 0.73
CA LEU A 71 -7.30 -4.76 1.38
C LEU A 71 -8.06 -5.69 0.44
N TYR A 72 -8.95 -5.16 -0.36
CA TYR A 72 -9.70 -5.92 -1.37
C TYR A 72 -8.75 -6.49 -2.43
N PHE A 73 -7.85 -5.67 -2.94
CA PHE A 73 -6.86 -6.10 -3.93
C PHE A 73 -5.93 -7.17 -3.37
N ARG A 74 -5.44 -6.96 -2.15
CA ARG A 74 -4.60 -7.93 -1.44
C ARG A 74 -5.30 -9.29 -1.32
N ASP A 75 -6.53 -9.30 -0.83
CA ASP A 75 -7.28 -10.53 -0.63
C ASP A 75 -7.56 -11.24 -1.94
N TYR A 76 -7.84 -10.47 -2.99
CA TYR A 76 -8.05 -11.05 -4.33
C TYR A 76 -6.80 -11.77 -4.82
N LEU A 77 -5.61 -11.18 -4.65
CA LEU A 77 -4.36 -11.82 -5.05
C LEU A 77 -4.06 -13.07 -4.22
N ILE A 78 -4.40 -13.06 -2.93
CA ILE A 78 -4.20 -14.23 -2.07
C ILE A 78 -5.07 -15.40 -2.53
N GLU A 79 -6.32 -15.15 -2.90
CA GLU A 79 -7.27 -16.18 -3.31
C GLU A 79 -7.20 -16.53 -4.80
N HIS A 80 -6.47 -15.75 -5.61
CA HIS A 80 -6.33 -15.95 -7.06
C HIS A 80 -4.85 -15.94 -7.43
N SER A 81 -4.18 -17.07 -7.22
CA SER A 81 -2.73 -17.20 -7.44
C SER A 81 -2.32 -16.94 -8.89
N ASP A 82 -3.16 -17.25 -9.86
CA ASP A 82 -2.94 -16.96 -11.27
C ASP A 82 -2.87 -15.44 -11.53
N VAL A 83 -3.77 -14.67 -10.92
CA VAL A 83 -3.76 -13.21 -11.00
C VAL A 83 -2.56 -12.61 -10.27
N ALA A 84 -2.19 -13.18 -9.12
CA ALA A 84 -1.00 -12.75 -8.37
C ALA A 84 0.26 -12.91 -9.22
N LYS A 85 0.39 -14.02 -9.92
CA LYS A 85 1.52 -14.27 -10.83
C LYS A 85 1.51 -13.31 -12.02
N GLU A 86 0.34 -13.05 -12.58
CA GLU A 86 0.17 -12.08 -13.67
C GLU A 86 0.62 -10.69 -13.24
N TYR A 87 0.28 -10.29 -12.01
CA TYR A 87 0.69 -9.01 -11.44
C TYR A 87 2.21 -8.93 -11.25
N GLU A 88 2.82 -10.01 -10.75
CA GLU A 88 4.27 -10.10 -10.59
C GLU A 88 4.98 -9.95 -11.94
N ASP A 89 4.53 -10.69 -12.95
CA ASP A 89 5.09 -10.61 -14.30
C ASP A 89 4.92 -9.21 -14.90
N LEU A 90 3.77 -8.58 -14.69
CA LEU A 90 3.51 -7.23 -15.14
C LEU A 90 4.49 -6.23 -14.52
N LYS A 91 4.71 -6.31 -13.21
CA LYS A 91 5.64 -5.42 -12.51
C LYS A 91 7.08 -5.57 -13.03
N LEU A 92 7.52 -6.80 -13.26
CA LEU A 92 8.86 -7.07 -13.80
C LEU A 92 9.02 -6.52 -15.21
N ASN A 93 8.03 -6.70 -16.07
CA ASN A 93 8.06 -6.19 -17.43
C ASN A 93 8.03 -4.68 -17.48
N LEU A 94 7.20 -4.04 -16.66
CA LEU A 94 7.10 -2.59 -16.57
C LEU A 94 8.37 -1.98 -16.00
N TRP A 95 8.99 -2.64 -15.03
CA TRP A 95 10.24 -2.17 -14.45
C TRP A 95 11.34 -2.08 -15.50
N LYS A 96 11.44 -3.09 -16.36
CA LYS A 96 12.41 -3.09 -17.47
C LYS A 96 12.09 -2.02 -18.52
N LYS A 97 10.81 -1.88 -18.87
CA LYS A 97 10.37 -0.94 -19.91
C LYS A 97 10.49 0.52 -19.47
N TYR A 98 10.20 0.80 -18.20
CA TYR A 98 10.17 2.17 -17.65
C TYR A 98 11.21 2.38 -16.56
N GLU A 99 12.39 1.81 -16.73
CA GLU A 99 13.47 1.85 -15.73
C GLU A 99 13.80 3.27 -15.27
N HIS A 100 13.71 4.25 -16.16
CA HIS A 100 13.98 5.64 -15.87
C HIS A 100 12.75 6.54 -15.91
N ASN A 101 11.54 5.97 -15.94
CA ASN A 101 10.30 6.73 -15.97
C ASN A 101 9.32 6.15 -14.94
N ARG A 102 9.44 6.64 -13.72
CA ARG A 102 8.64 6.17 -12.59
C ARG A 102 7.14 6.46 -12.77
N ASP A 103 6.78 7.59 -13.36
CA ASP A 103 5.38 7.96 -13.57
C ASP A 103 4.70 7.04 -14.58
N ALA A 104 5.37 6.71 -15.67
CA ALA A 104 4.84 5.77 -16.65
C ALA A 104 4.69 4.36 -16.07
N TYR A 105 5.64 3.92 -15.25
CA TYR A 105 5.58 2.65 -14.52
C TYR A 105 4.36 2.62 -13.61
N THR A 106 4.17 3.65 -12.80
CA THR A 106 3.06 3.73 -11.85
C THR A 106 1.72 3.78 -12.56
N ASN A 107 1.59 4.56 -13.63
CA ASN A 107 0.35 4.68 -14.39
C ASN A 107 -0.05 3.36 -15.04
N ALA A 108 0.90 2.65 -15.62
CA ALA A 108 0.62 1.35 -16.25
C ALA A 108 0.21 0.30 -15.22
N LYS A 109 0.83 0.31 -14.04
CA LYS A 109 0.49 -0.59 -12.94
C LYS A 109 -0.89 -0.28 -12.35
N THR A 110 -1.26 0.99 -12.27
CA THR A 110 -2.52 1.45 -11.68
C THR A 110 -3.74 0.87 -12.41
N GLU A 111 -3.70 0.75 -13.72
CA GLU A 111 -4.78 0.16 -14.51
C GLU A 111 -5.09 -1.28 -14.06
N PHE A 112 -4.05 -2.08 -13.89
CA PHE A 112 -4.18 -3.46 -13.43
C PHE A 112 -4.77 -3.52 -12.01
N VAL A 113 -4.23 -2.73 -11.10
CA VAL A 113 -4.68 -2.67 -9.70
C VAL A 113 -6.15 -2.27 -9.64
N LYS A 114 -6.54 -1.25 -10.40
CA LYS A 114 -7.93 -0.77 -10.43
C LYS A 114 -8.88 -1.85 -10.92
N LYS A 115 -8.52 -2.54 -12.00
CA LYS A 115 -9.36 -3.61 -12.60
C LYS A 115 -9.67 -4.70 -11.58
N TYR A 116 -8.65 -5.21 -10.90
CA TYR A 116 -8.83 -6.32 -9.98
C TYR A 116 -9.35 -5.88 -8.61
N THR A 117 -9.14 -4.63 -8.23
CA THR A 117 -9.78 -4.07 -7.03
C THR A 117 -11.29 -4.00 -7.21
N GLU A 118 -11.76 -3.58 -8.37
CA GLU A 118 -13.19 -3.54 -8.69
C GLU A 118 -13.79 -4.95 -8.70
N LYS A 119 -13.09 -5.91 -9.28
CA LYS A 119 -13.52 -7.32 -9.25
C LYS A 119 -13.60 -7.87 -7.83
N ALA A 120 -12.62 -7.53 -6.99
CA ALA A 120 -12.60 -7.94 -5.59
C ALA A 120 -13.78 -7.36 -4.82
N LYS A 121 -14.11 -6.10 -5.02
CA LYS A 121 -15.25 -5.45 -4.35
C LYS A 121 -16.59 -6.10 -4.74
N VAL A 122 -16.73 -6.48 -6.01
CA VAL A 122 -17.92 -7.20 -6.45
C VAL A 122 -17.99 -8.60 -5.81
N LEU A 123 -16.87 -9.31 -5.77
CA LEU A 123 -16.81 -10.67 -5.24
C LEU A 123 -16.99 -10.72 -3.73
N TYR A 124 -16.35 -9.82 -3.00
CA TYR A 124 -16.32 -9.84 -1.53
C TYR A 124 -17.38 -8.96 -0.87
N GLY A 125 -18.02 -8.07 -1.61
CA GLY A 125 -19.04 -7.16 -1.08
C GLY A 125 -18.50 -6.26 0.02
N ASN A 126 -19.21 -6.21 1.14
CA ASN A 126 -18.87 -5.34 2.27
C ASN A 126 -17.93 -6.02 3.28
N ARG A 127 -16.89 -6.69 2.81
CA ARG A 127 -15.94 -7.40 3.68
C ARG A 127 -15.23 -6.46 4.67
N TYR A 128 -14.94 -5.23 4.26
CA TYR A 128 -14.24 -4.25 5.08
C TYR A 128 -15.06 -2.99 5.37
#